data_a30939072b8cb60f42d3e9c52ab1064b
#
_entry.id   a30939072b8cb60f42d3e9c52ab1064b
#
_cell.length_a   1.000
_cell.length_b   1.000
_cell.length_c   1.000
_cell.angle_alpha   90.00
_cell.angle_beta   90.00
_cell.angle_gamma   90.00
#
_symmetry.space_group_name_H-M   'P 1'
#
loop_
_entity.id
_entity.type
_entity.pdbx_description
1 polymer ?
#
loop_
_entity_poly.entity_id
_entity_poly.type
_entity_poly.pdbx_seq_one_letter_code
_entity_poly.pdbx_strand_id
1 'polypeptide(L)' 'MSIGIGDPVVFPSVIGLEFSDAEKVAYAAGVVLADFDPDAPPMGATVWPHPHIVTAQEPGPGVAGRAWDSLRIRVERLTI' A
#
# COMPACT_ATOMS: atom_id res chain seq x y z
N MET A 1 19.93 -4.59 -4.49
CA MET A 1 20.06 -4.61 -3.02
C MET A 1 18.76 -5.09 -2.42
N SER A 2 18.81 -6.09 -1.57
CA SER A 2 17.60 -6.62 -0.93
C SER A 2 17.34 -5.92 0.40
N ILE A 3 16.06 -5.72 0.70
CA ILE A 3 15.64 -5.12 1.97
C ILE A 3 15.42 -6.27 2.95
N GLY A 4 16.15 -6.26 4.07
CA GLY A 4 16.05 -7.28 5.10
C GLY A 4 14.97 -6.93 6.12
N ILE A 5 14.44 -7.95 6.81
CA ILE A 5 13.46 -7.78 7.89
C ILE A 5 14.07 -6.89 8.97
N GLY A 6 13.32 -5.86 9.38
CA GLY A 6 13.73 -4.93 10.43
C GLY A 6 14.61 -3.78 9.97
N ASP A 7 15.02 -3.74 8.70
CA ASP A 7 15.76 -2.60 8.17
C ASP A 7 14.90 -1.33 8.23
N PRO A 8 15.51 -0.15 8.47
CA PRO A 8 14.74 1.09 8.46
C PRO A 8 14.24 1.40 7.07
N VAL A 9 12.99 1.82 6.97
CA VAL A 9 12.36 2.23 5.71
C VAL A 9 11.59 3.52 5.94
N VAL A 10 11.20 4.16 4.83
CA VAL A 10 10.35 5.35 4.85
C VAL A 10 9.10 5.03 4.04
N PHE A 11 7.94 5.30 4.62
CA PHE A 11 6.68 5.05 3.94
C PHE A 11 6.53 5.96 2.73
N PRO A 12 6.26 5.37 1.53
CA PRO A 12 6.11 6.17 0.32
C PRO A 12 4.72 6.79 0.23
N SER A 13 4.56 7.76 -0.68
CA SER A 13 3.24 8.28 -1.02
C SER A 13 2.64 7.40 -2.11
N VAL A 14 1.46 6.84 -1.84
CA VAL A 14 0.72 6.02 -2.81
C VAL A 14 -0.66 6.57 -3.12
N ILE A 15 -1.05 7.67 -2.47
CA ILE A 15 -2.35 8.31 -2.72
C ILE A 15 -2.40 8.80 -4.16
N GLY A 16 -3.50 8.51 -4.85
CA GLY A 16 -3.70 8.89 -6.24
C GLY A 16 -3.20 7.87 -7.24
N LEU A 17 -2.51 6.83 -6.79
CA LEU A 17 -2.03 5.78 -7.67
C LEU A 17 -3.09 4.69 -7.82
N GLU A 18 -3.11 4.07 -9.00
CA GLU A 18 -3.85 2.83 -9.17
C GLU A 18 -3.25 1.75 -8.27
N PHE A 19 -4.08 0.83 -7.80
CA PHE A 19 -3.65 -0.20 -6.84
C PHE A 19 -2.40 -0.94 -7.29
N SER A 20 -2.32 -1.35 -8.55
CA SER A 20 -1.16 -2.10 -9.06
C SER A 20 0.13 -1.27 -9.01
N ASP A 21 0.04 0.02 -9.31
CA ASP A 21 1.19 0.92 -9.22
C ASP A 21 1.56 1.21 -7.77
N ALA A 22 0.56 1.38 -6.90
CA ALA A 22 0.78 1.55 -5.47
C ALA A 22 1.50 0.35 -4.87
N GLU A 23 1.14 -0.85 -5.29
CA GLU A 23 1.76 -2.09 -4.84
C GLU A 23 3.24 -2.12 -5.21
N LYS A 24 3.58 -1.73 -6.44
CA LYS A 24 4.98 -1.67 -6.90
C LYS A 24 5.78 -0.64 -6.11
N VAL A 25 5.20 0.53 -5.87
CA VAL A 25 5.86 1.60 -5.10
C VAL A 25 6.09 1.15 -3.65
N ALA A 26 5.09 0.53 -3.03
CA ALA A 26 5.20 0.03 -1.67
C ALA A 26 6.29 -1.03 -1.55
N TYR A 27 6.30 -1.99 -2.45
CA TYR A 27 7.30 -3.05 -2.45
C TYR A 27 8.71 -2.50 -2.62
N ALA A 28 8.89 -1.56 -3.54
CA ALA A 28 10.20 -0.93 -3.76
C ALA A 28 10.68 -0.17 -2.53
N ALA A 29 9.77 0.35 -1.72
CA ALA A 29 10.09 1.04 -0.47
C ALA A 29 10.26 0.09 0.72
N GLY A 30 9.97 -1.20 0.54
CA GLY A 30 10.12 -2.19 1.59
C GLY A 30 8.92 -2.33 2.53
N VAL A 31 7.72 -1.98 2.05
CA VAL A 31 6.49 -2.12 2.84
C VAL A 31 5.44 -2.89 2.03
N VAL A 32 4.42 -3.37 2.71
CA VAL A 32 3.33 -4.11 2.07
C VAL A 32 2.03 -3.35 2.24
N LEU A 33 1.16 -3.42 1.23
CA LEU A 33 -0.15 -2.79 1.31
C LEU A 33 -1.11 -3.66 2.11
N ALA A 34 -1.96 -3.01 2.89
CA ALA A 34 -3.02 -3.68 3.66
C ALA A 34 -4.27 -2.81 3.66
N ASP A 35 -5.41 -3.40 3.96
CA ASP A 35 -6.66 -2.67 4.09
C ASP A 35 -6.70 -1.96 5.45
N PHE A 36 -7.40 -0.83 5.53
CA PHE A 36 -7.67 -0.16 6.80
C PHE A 36 -8.41 -1.06 7.77
N ASP A 37 -9.31 -1.89 7.24
CA ASP A 37 -10.06 -2.84 8.06
C ASP A 37 -9.27 -4.15 8.16
N PRO A 38 -8.77 -4.52 9.35
CA PRO A 38 -7.98 -5.74 9.51
C PRO A 38 -8.78 -7.02 9.25
N ASP A 39 -10.11 -6.95 9.27
CA ASP A 39 -10.97 -8.10 9.01
C ASP A 39 -11.40 -8.20 7.55
N ALA A 40 -10.97 -7.24 6.71
CA ALA A 40 -11.30 -7.27 5.29
C ALA A 40 -10.56 -8.40 4.56
N PRO A 41 -11.13 -8.92 3.46
CA PRO A 41 -10.39 -9.86 2.60
C PRO A 41 -9.10 -9.23 2.06
N PRO A 42 -8.12 -10.04 1.63
CA PRO A 42 -6.92 -9.50 0.99
C PRO A 42 -7.25 -8.55 -0.14
N MET A 43 -6.50 -7.44 -0.23
CA MET A 43 -6.77 -6.40 -1.23
C MET A 43 -6.80 -6.95 -2.66
N GLY A 44 -5.91 -7.88 -2.99
CA GLY A 44 -5.89 -8.48 -4.31
C GLY A 44 -7.20 -9.18 -4.68
N ALA A 45 -7.94 -9.69 -3.70
CA ALA A 45 -9.24 -10.31 -3.93
C ALA A 45 -10.36 -9.28 -4.08
N THR A 46 -10.24 -8.12 -3.43
CA THR A 46 -11.29 -7.10 -3.43
C THR A 46 -11.19 -6.13 -4.60
N VAL A 47 -9.99 -5.88 -5.11
CA VAL A 47 -9.79 -4.90 -6.20
C VAL A 47 -9.90 -5.52 -7.58
N TRP A 48 -9.81 -6.84 -7.68
CA TRP A 48 -9.98 -7.54 -8.97
C TRP A 48 -11.47 -7.70 -9.29
N PRO A 49 -11.91 -7.55 -10.54
CA PRO A 49 -11.14 -7.27 -11.76
C PRO A 49 -11.15 -5.80 -12.17
N HIS A 50 -11.64 -4.91 -11.34
CA HIS A 50 -11.81 -3.50 -11.67
C HIS A 50 -10.64 -2.66 -11.16
N PRO A 51 -10.24 -1.59 -11.89
CA PRO A 51 -9.21 -0.69 -11.40
C PRO A 51 -9.68 0.08 -10.19
N HIS A 52 -8.78 0.29 -9.24
CA HIS A 52 -9.03 1.03 -8.01
C HIS A 52 -7.91 2.05 -7.81
N ILE A 53 -8.28 3.20 -7.24
CA ILE A 53 -7.35 4.28 -6.92
C ILE A 53 -7.20 4.38 -5.40
N VAL A 54 -5.99 4.56 -4.92
CA VAL A 54 -5.73 4.77 -3.50
C VAL A 54 -6.19 6.17 -3.11
N THR A 55 -7.08 6.26 -2.15
CA THR A 55 -7.67 7.52 -1.69
C THR A 55 -7.17 7.96 -0.33
N ALA A 56 -6.60 7.05 0.45
CA ALA A 56 -6.05 7.35 1.77
C ALA A 56 -4.97 6.36 2.13
N GLN A 57 -4.03 6.78 2.95
CA GLN A 57 -2.99 5.89 3.47
C GLN A 57 -2.65 6.23 4.92
N GLU A 58 -2.20 5.22 5.66
CA GLU A 58 -1.68 5.37 7.01
C GLU A 58 -0.59 4.32 7.25
N PRO A 59 0.64 4.69 7.66
CA PRO A 59 1.11 6.06 7.97
C PRO A 59 1.21 6.94 6.72
N GLY A 60 1.34 8.25 6.95
CA GLY A 60 1.52 9.20 5.85
C GLY A 60 2.89 9.09 5.18
N PRO A 61 3.05 9.74 4.03
CA PRO A 61 4.33 9.73 3.33
C PRO A 61 5.43 10.36 4.19
N GLY A 62 6.63 9.78 4.13
CA GLY A 62 7.78 10.28 4.86
C GLY A 62 7.91 9.77 6.29
N VAL A 63 6.91 9.04 6.80
CA VAL A 63 6.98 8.46 8.14
C VAL A 63 7.98 7.32 8.14
N ALA A 64 8.83 7.26 9.18
CA ALA A 64 9.80 6.19 9.33
C ALA A 64 9.12 4.91 9.84
N GLY A 65 9.58 3.78 9.35
CA GLY A 65 9.09 2.47 9.79
C GLY A 65 10.16 1.42 9.64
N ARG A 66 9.75 0.17 9.68
CA ARG A 66 10.62 -1.00 9.50
C ARG A 66 10.20 -1.77 8.27
N ALA A 67 11.19 -2.43 7.67
CA ALA A 67 10.94 -3.23 6.46
C ALA A 67 9.81 -4.22 6.68
N TRP A 68 8.92 -4.27 5.70
CA TRP A 68 7.74 -5.12 5.63
C TRP A 68 6.62 -4.77 6.62
N ASP A 69 6.70 -3.56 7.22
CA ASP A 69 5.55 -2.99 7.91
C ASP A 69 4.40 -2.80 6.92
N SER A 70 3.18 -2.84 7.45
CA SER A 70 1.98 -2.63 6.65
C SER A 70 1.72 -1.15 6.41
N LEU A 71 1.56 -0.78 5.15
CA LEU A 71 1.03 0.52 4.75
C LEU A 71 -0.47 0.32 4.50
N ARG A 72 -1.29 0.81 5.41
CA ARG A 72 -2.74 0.66 5.29
C ARG A 72 -3.29 1.67 4.32
N ILE A 73 -4.12 1.23 3.41
CA ILE A 73 -4.70 2.08 2.37
C ILE A 73 -6.19 1.87 2.27
N ARG A 74 -6.86 2.90 1.77
CA ARG A 74 -8.24 2.83 1.32
C ARG A 74 -8.24 3.04 -0.19
N VAL A 75 -9.07 2.27 -0.89
CA VAL A 75 -9.17 2.39 -2.35
C VAL A 75 -10.61 2.65 -2.73
N GLU A 76 -10.79 3.32 -3.87
CA GLU A 76 -12.09 3.50 -4.49
C GLU A 76 -12.05 2.94 -5.90
N ARG A 77 -13.13 2.25 -6.28
CA ARG A 77 -13.26 1.73 -7.63
C ARG A 77 -13.38 2.87 -8.61
N LEU A 78 -12.54 2.82 -9.66
CA LEU A 78 -12.67 3.77 -10.76
C LEU A 78 -13.93 3.45 -11.56
N THR A 79 -14.85 4.38 -11.59
CA THR A 79 -16.03 4.31 -12.46
C THR A 79 -15.84 5.29 -13.60
N ILE A 80 -16.00 4.79 -14.81
CA ILE A 80 -15.91 5.61 -16.01
C ILE A 80 -17.32 5.90 -16.50
#